data_bdf356ba04e67e85451dfdb630a47a18
#
_entry.id   bdf356ba04e67e85451dfdb630a47a18
#
_cell.length_a   1.000
_cell.length_b   1.000
_cell.length_c   1.000
_cell.angle_alpha   90.00
_cell.angle_beta   90.00
_cell.angle_gamma   90.00
#
_symmetry.space_group_name_H-M   'P 1'
#
loop_
_entity.id
_entity.type
_entity.pdbx_description
1 polymer ?
#
loop_
_entity_poly.entity_id
_entity_poly.type
_entity_poly.pdbx_seq_one_letter_code
_entity_poly.pdbx_strand_id
1 'polypeptide(L)'
;MSVSETVLKELEKYTGTDQVRKDLNIDLFGDKLLDSLASVELVIALSEDFGLGLSPGEIEREMWATPQKIIDYFEERIKQG
;
A
#
# COMPACT_ATOMS: atom_id res chain seq x y z
N MET A 1 4.79 7.95 -14.03
CA MET A 1 3.67 7.52 -13.17
C MET A 1 3.86 8.06 -11.77
N SER A 2 2.77 8.42 -11.12
CA SER A 2 2.85 8.93 -9.74
C SER A 2 2.91 7.78 -8.75
N VAL A 3 3.48 8.06 -7.58
CA VAL A 3 3.51 7.08 -6.49
C VAL A 3 2.08 6.71 -6.08
N SER A 4 1.20 7.70 -5.94
CA SER A 4 -0.17 7.44 -5.53
C SER A 4 -0.90 6.55 -6.52
N GLU A 5 -0.73 6.77 -7.82
CA GLU A 5 -1.38 5.95 -8.83
C GLU A 5 -0.92 4.49 -8.77
N THR A 6 0.37 4.27 -8.62
CA THR A 6 0.92 2.92 -8.51
C THR A 6 0.38 2.20 -7.28
N VAL A 7 0.36 2.90 -6.14
CA VAL A 7 -0.16 2.33 -4.89
C VAL A 7 -1.64 1.98 -5.04
N LEU A 8 -2.44 2.89 -5.58
CA LEU A 8 -3.88 2.67 -5.70
C LEU A 8 -4.20 1.55 -6.67
N LYS A 9 -3.44 1.45 -7.76
CA LYS A 9 -3.61 0.38 -8.72
C LYS A 9 -3.41 -0.99 -8.08
N GLU A 10 -2.33 -1.14 -7.30
CA GLU A 10 -2.07 -2.38 -6.61
C GLU A 10 -3.11 -2.65 -5.52
N LEU A 11 -3.54 -1.61 -4.80
CA LEU A 11 -4.60 -1.76 -3.79
C LEU A 11 -5.90 -2.26 -4.41
N GLU A 12 -6.29 -1.73 -5.56
CA GLU A 12 -7.49 -2.21 -6.24
C GLU A 12 -7.38 -3.70 -6.57
N LYS A 13 -6.20 -4.11 -6.99
CA LYS A 13 -5.96 -5.51 -7.35
C LYS A 13 -6.12 -6.44 -6.14
N TYR A 14 -5.56 -6.05 -4.99
CA TYR A 14 -5.58 -6.91 -3.80
C TYR A 14 -6.86 -6.80 -2.99
N THR A 15 -7.55 -5.66 -3.05
CA THR A 15 -8.82 -5.50 -2.34
C THR A 15 -10.03 -5.87 -3.18
N GLY A 16 -9.88 -5.85 -4.50
CA GLY A 16 -10.96 -6.14 -5.41
C GLY A 16 -12.01 -5.06 -5.53
N THR A 17 -11.68 -3.83 -5.09
CA THR A 17 -12.63 -2.71 -5.12
C THR A 17 -11.90 -1.41 -5.42
N ASP A 18 -12.63 -0.44 -6.00
CA ASP A 18 -12.09 0.89 -6.24
C ASP A 18 -12.38 1.88 -5.11
N GLN A 19 -12.94 1.43 -3.99
CA GLN A 19 -13.20 2.29 -2.85
C GLN A 19 -11.93 2.96 -2.32
N VAL A 20 -10.79 2.30 -2.51
CA VAL A 20 -9.50 2.84 -2.10
C VAL A 20 -9.15 4.15 -2.81
N ARG A 21 -9.68 4.35 -4.02
CA ARG A 21 -9.49 5.61 -4.75
C ARG A 21 -10.47 6.68 -4.32
N LYS A 22 -11.66 6.26 -3.89
CA LYS A 22 -12.72 7.19 -3.51
C LYS A 22 -12.54 7.71 -2.09
N ASP A 23 -11.90 6.93 -1.24
CA ASP A 23 -11.66 7.30 0.14
C ASP A 23 -10.25 6.86 0.56
N LEU A 24 -9.31 7.80 0.55
CA LEU A 24 -7.92 7.52 0.89
C LEU A 24 -7.71 7.28 2.38
N ASN A 25 -8.74 7.51 3.18
CA ASN A 25 -8.68 7.30 4.63
C ASN A 25 -9.49 6.06 5.06
N ILE A 26 -9.92 5.25 4.11
CA ILE A 26 -10.65 4.02 4.43
C ILE A 26 -9.76 3.08 5.25
N ASP A 27 -10.33 2.46 6.28
CA ASP A 27 -9.61 1.53 7.14
C ASP A 27 -9.52 0.17 6.45
N LEU A 28 -8.37 -0.09 5.84
CA LEU A 28 -8.18 -1.30 5.03
C LEU A 28 -8.34 -2.58 5.83
N PHE A 29 -7.87 -2.59 7.07
CA PHE A 29 -8.00 -3.77 7.92
C PHE A 29 -9.35 -3.83 8.63
N GLY A 30 -9.83 -2.69 9.11
CA GLY A 30 -11.11 -2.61 9.80
C GLY A 30 -12.28 -2.96 8.89
N ASP A 31 -12.20 -2.56 7.62
CA ASP A 31 -13.24 -2.86 6.63
C ASP A 31 -12.98 -4.19 5.92
N LYS A 32 -11.98 -4.94 6.37
CA LYS A 32 -11.64 -6.27 5.87
C LYS A 32 -11.27 -6.29 4.38
N LEU A 33 -10.77 -5.17 3.88
CA LEU A 33 -10.30 -5.09 2.50
C LEU A 33 -8.93 -5.73 2.35
N LEU A 34 -8.10 -5.68 3.40
CA LEU A 34 -6.81 -6.34 3.42
C LEU A 34 -6.71 -7.23 4.66
N ASP A 35 -6.12 -8.40 4.50
CA ASP A 35 -5.74 -9.25 5.63
C ASP A 35 -4.20 -9.27 5.71
N SER A 36 -3.68 -10.02 6.67
CA SER A 36 -2.23 -10.08 6.89
C SER A 36 -1.48 -10.62 5.68
N LEU A 37 -2.03 -11.65 5.02
CA LEU A 37 -1.38 -12.24 3.86
C LEU A 37 -1.42 -11.29 2.67
N ALA A 38 -2.57 -10.69 2.41
CA ALA A 38 -2.70 -9.75 1.29
C ALA A 38 -1.79 -8.54 1.48
N SER A 39 -1.64 -8.06 2.72
CA SER A 39 -0.75 -6.92 2.98
C SER A 39 0.71 -7.27 2.71
N VAL A 40 1.15 -8.49 3.04
CA VAL A 40 2.51 -8.94 2.74
C VAL A 40 2.72 -8.99 1.22
N GLU A 41 1.77 -9.54 0.49
CA GLU A 41 1.85 -9.61 -0.97
C GLU A 41 1.88 -8.21 -1.58
N LEU A 42 1.09 -7.29 -1.05
CA LEU A 42 1.05 -5.92 -1.50
C LEU A 42 2.40 -5.23 -1.31
N VAL A 43 3.03 -5.42 -0.15
CA VAL A 43 4.36 -4.87 0.12
C VAL A 43 5.36 -5.35 -0.92
N ILE A 44 5.36 -6.65 -1.19
CA ILE A 44 6.28 -7.24 -2.16
C ILE A 44 6.05 -6.65 -3.55
N ALA A 45 4.79 -6.56 -3.97
CA ALA A 45 4.44 -6.03 -5.28
C ALA A 45 4.86 -4.56 -5.42
N LEU A 46 4.58 -3.74 -4.42
CA LEU A 46 4.94 -2.33 -4.45
C LEU A 46 6.46 -2.14 -4.39
N SER A 47 7.13 -2.96 -3.60
CA SER A 47 8.59 -2.96 -3.53
C SER A 47 9.20 -3.20 -4.92
N GLU A 48 8.67 -4.15 -5.67
CA GLU A 48 9.12 -4.44 -7.02
C GLU A 48 8.77 -3.31 -7.99
N ASP A 49 7.56 -2.77 -7.88
CA ASP A 49 7.11 -1.68 -8.75
C ASP A 49 7.98 -0.44 -8.62
N PHE A 50 8.47 -0.16 -7.40
CA PHE A 50 9.31 1.01 -7.16
C PHE A 50 10.80 0.71 -7.17
N GLY A 51 11.17 -0.56 -7.37
CA GLY A 51 12.58 -0.95 -7.37
C GLY A 51 13.24 -0.82 -6.01
N LEU A 52 12.46 -0.96 -4.93
CA LEU A 52 12.96 -0.90 -3.57
C LEU A 52 13.12 -2.29 -2.99
N GLY A 53 14.16 -2.52 -2.21
CA GLY A 53 14.39 -3.82 -1.59
C GLY A 53 13.75 -3.95 -0.22
N LEU A 54 12.45 -3.70 -0.14
CA LEU A 54 11.74 -3.75 1.13
C LEU A 54 11.35 -5.16 1.52
N SER A 55 11.47 -5.48 2.80
CA SER A 55 10.95 -6.73 3.32
C SER A 55 9.68 -6.46 4.13
N PRO A 56 8.72 -7.40 4.14
CA PRO A 56 7.48 -7.19 4.90
C PRO A 56 7.70 -6.90 6.38
N GLY A 57 8.78 -7.45 6.97
CA GLY A 57 9.08 -7.22 8.38
C GLY A 57 9.51 -5.80 8.73
N GLU A 58 9.85 -4.99 7.73
CA GLU A 58 10.23 -3.60 7.95
C GLU A 58 9.03 -2.68 8.10
N ILE A 59 7.84 -3.18 7.82
CA ILE A 59 6.64 -2.35 7.77
C ILE A 59 5.66 -2.81 8.84
N GLU A 60 5.27 -1.88 9.69
CA GLU A 60 4.27 -2.14 10.71
C GLU A 60 2.88 -2.06 10.11
N ARG A 61 1.96 -2.89 10.63
CA ARG A 61 0.58 -2.93 10.17
C ARG A 61 -0.08 -1.55 10.17
N GLU A 62 0.23 -0.74 11.18
CA GLU A 62 -0.32 0.60 11.31
C GLU A 62 -0.01 1.48 10.11
N MET A 63 1.15 1.28 9.49
CA MET A 63 1.57 2.04 8.32
C MET A 63 0.77 1.70 7.08
N TRP A 64 0.02 0.62 7.12
CA TRP A 64 -0.78 0.12 6.01
C TRP A 64 -2.28 0.21 6.26
N ALA A 65 -2.66 0.95 7.30
CA ALA A 65 -4.06 1.01 7.71
C ALA A 65 -4.95 1.74 6.70
N THR A 66 -4.39 2.71 5.97
CA THR A 66 -5.16 3.46 4.96
C THR A 66 -4.36 3.61 3.69
N PRO A 67 -5.03 3.82 2.53
CA PRO A 67 -4.30 4.09 1.29
C PRO A 67 -3.38 5.30 1.39
N GLN A 68 -3.81 6.35 2.08
CA GLN A 68 -3.00 7.57 2.23
C GLN A 68 -1.70 7.28 2.96
N LYS A 69 -1.75 6.47 4.02
CA LYS A 69 -0.54 6.11 4.77
C LYS A 69 0.44 5.33 3.91
N ILE A 70 -0.06 4.42 3.08
CA ILE A 70 0.79 3.65 2.18
C ILE A 70 1.45 4.58 1.16
N ILE A 71 0.69 5.50 0.58
CA ILE A 71 1.21 6.47 -0.38
C ILE A 71 2.31 7.30 0.27
N ASP A 72 2.05 7.83 1.47
CA ASP A 72 3.00 8.66 2.19
C ASP A 72 4.30 7.89 2.48
N TYR A 73 4.17 6.64 2.88
CA TYR A 73 5.33 5.80 3.16
C TYR A 73 6.23 5.66 1.93
N PHE A 74 5.64 5.33 0.79
CA PHE A 74 6.44 5.12 -0.43
C PHE A 74 6.99 6.43 -0.99
N GLU A 75 6.25 7.53 -0.86
CA GLU A 75 6.77 8.84 -1.26
C GLU A 75 8.01 9.20 -0.46
N GLU A 76 7.98 8.95 0.84
CA GLU A 76 9.12 9.22 1.72
C GLU A 76 10.31 8.33 1.38
N ARG A 77 10.07 7.05 1.15
CA ARG A 77 11.15 6.10 0.81
C ARG A 77 11.81 6.45 -0.50
N ILE A 78 11.05 6.87 -1.47
CA ILE A 78 11.58 7.24 -2.78
C ILE A 78 12.43 8.51 -2.67
N LYS A 79 12.01 9.47 -1.85
CA LYS A 79 12.80 10.68 -1.60
C LYS A 79 14.14 10.37 -0.95
N GLN A 80 14.16 9.40 -0.05
CA GLN A 80 15.37 9.02 0.68
C GLN A 80 16.34 8.22 -0.20
N GLY A 81 15.79 7.55 -1.18
CA GLY A 81 16.55 6.69 -2.06
C GLY A 81 17.19 7.43 -3.20
#